data_b69da63e0be242d217958ef0cc561236
#
_entry.id   b69da63e0be242d217958ef0cc561236
#
_cell.length_a   1.000
_cell.length_b   1.000
_cell.length_c   1.000
_cell.angle_alpha   90.00
_cell.angle_beta   90.00
_cell.angle_gamma   90.00
#
_symmetry.space_group_name_H-M   'P 1'
#
loop_
_entity.id
_entity.type
_entity.pdbx_description
1 polymer ?
#
loop_
_entity_poly.entity_id
_entity_poly.type
_entity_poly.pdbx_seq_one_letter_code
_entity_poly.pdbx_strand_id
1 'polypeptide(L)'
;MVRSHKKAQKKRRVLAALIMMVTACTVFAQNPANRHVDFSLRSVDGQTVTSDSLHGEVVVLAFGASWLPLSKTQLQGVRKLADEYSSRGVVVYWVSTESDDSKSKNFASDEQLRTFAQKYGLKVTVLRDPDGAISKKFGVDQLPSIVILDKQGNVSDGPIGGLDPTGNLASQLASRLDKLL
;
A
#
# COMPACT_ATOMS: atom_id res chain seq x y z
N MET A 1 -16.12 -13.93 68.79
CA MET A 1 -16.53 -14.48 67.47
C MET A 1 -16.69 -13.40 66.37
N VAL A 2 -15.97 -12.27 66.40
CA VAL A 2 -16.17 -11.10 65.49
C VAL A 2 -14.96 -10.89 64.51
N ARG A 3 -13.84 -11.57 64.66
CA ARG A 3 -12.62 -11.38 63.82
C ARG A 3 -12.61 -12.13 62.47
N SER A 4 -13.50 -13.11 62.28
CA SER A 4 -13.49 -13.93 61.03
C SER A 4 -14.18 -13.25 59.85
N HIS A 5 -15.22 -12.45 60.06
CA HIS A 5 -15.98 -11.83 58.97
C HIS A 5 -15.25 -10.66 58.26
N LYS A 6 -14.35 -9.96 58.96
CA LYS A 6 -13.59 -8.83 58.36
C LYS A 6 -12.50 -9.30 57.36
N LYS A 7 -11.94 -10.49 57.58
CA LYS A 7 -10.93 -11.04 56.64
C LYS A 7 -11.55 -11.56 55.35
N ALA A 8 -12.76 -12.11 55.39
CA ALA A 8 -13.48 -12.59 54.21
C ALA A 8 -13.95 -11.44 53.29
N GLN A 9 -14.40 -10.31 53.89
CA GLN A 9 -14.81 -9.13 53.13
C GLN A 9 -13.63 -8.41 52.42
N LYS A 10 -12.45 -8.38 53.08
CA LYS A 10 -11.24 -7.77 52.48
C LYS A 10 -10.73 -8.59 51.27
N LYS A 11 -10.78 -9.93 51.31
CA LYS A 11 -10.42 -10.81 50.21
C LYS A 11 -11.40 -10.68 49.01
N ARG A 12 -12.69 -10.53 49.25
CA ARG A 12 -13.70 -10.32 48.21
C ARG A 12 -13.56 -8.95 47.52
N ARG A 13 -13.19 -7.91 48.22
CA ARG A 13 -12.95 -6.58 47.63
C ARG A 13 -11.66 -6.53 46.80
N VAL A 14 -10.62 -7.24 47.19
CA VAL A 14 -9.38 -7.35 46.43
C VAL A 14 -9.60 -8.19 45.16
N LEU A 15 -10.39 -9.27 45.25
CA LEU A 15 -10.70 -10.10 44.07
C LEU A 15 -11.60 -9.36 43.07
N ALA A 16 -12.55 -8.55 43.53
CA ALA A 16 -13.39 -7.71 42.67
C ALA A 16 -12.62 -6.58 42.00
N ALA A 17 -11.60 -5.99 42.68
CA ALA A 17 -10.73 -4.98 42.10
C ALA A 17 -9.77 -5.58 41.03
N LEU A 18 -9.32 -6.84 41.23
CA LEU A 18 -8.46 -7.52 40.27
C LEU A 18 -9.19 -7.92 38.98
N ILE A 19 -10.49 -8.27 39.09
CA ILE A 19 -11.32 -8.63 37.90
C ILE A 19 -11.68 -7.35 37.11
N MET A 20 -11.79 -6.18 37.74
CA MET A 20 -12.09 -4.91 37.05
C MET A 20 -10.88 -4.33 36.28
N MET A 21 -9.66 -4.79 36.56
CA MET A 21 -8.43 -4.28 35.93
C MET A 21 -8.00 -5.08 34.68
N VAL A 22 -8.67 -6.19 34.38
CA VAL A 22 -8.35 -7.05 33.21
C VAL A 22 -9.22 -6.70 31.98
N THR A 23 -10.26 -5.87 32.12
CA THR A 23 -11.19 -5.56 31.01
C THR A 23 -10.87 -4.27 30.21
N ALA A 24 -9.71 -3.64 30.43
CA ALA A 24 -9.36 -2.36 29.79
C ALA A 24 -8.20 -2.42 28.81
N CYS A 25 -7.87 -3.59 28.26
CA CYS A 25 -6.86 -3.71 27.19
C CYS A 25 -7.41 -4.51 26.02
N THR A 26 -8.59 -4.12 25.50
CA THR A 26 -8.87 -4.39 24.09
C THR A 26 -8.03 -3.38 23.30
N VAL A 27 -6.77 -3.72 23.06
CA VAL A 27 -6.02 -3.15 21.96
C VAL A 27 -6.84 -3.49 20.72
N PHE A 28 -7.55 -2.49 20.18
CA PHE A 28 -8.02 -2.55 18.82
C PHE A 28 -6.76 -2.71 17.96
N ALA A 29 -6.38 -3.93 17.65
CA ALA A 29 -5.51 -4.22 16.53
C ALA A 29 -6.27 -3.65 15.33
N GLN A 30 -5.95 -2.42 14.92
CA GLN A 30 -6.42 -1.88 13.67
C GLN A 30 -5.86 -2.82 12.62
N ASN A 31 -6.74 -3.59 12.01
CA ASN A 31 -6.39 -4.38 10.85
C ASN A 31 -5.81 -3.39 9.82
N PRO A 32 -4.54 -3.49 9.41
CA PRO A 32 -3.97 -2.55 8.45
C PRO A 32 -4.71 -2.59 7.09
N ALA A 33 -5.44 -3.65 6.81
CA ALA A 33 -6.41 -3.74 5.74
C ALA A 33 -7.67 -2.93 6.11
N ASN A 34 -8.16 -2.11 5.19
CA ASN A 34 -9.30 -1.19 5.32
C ASN A 34 -8.96 0.21 5.87
N ARG A 35 -7.74 0.69 5.63
CA ARG A 35 -7.36 2.07 5.95
C ARG A 35 -7.47 2.94 4.70
N HIS A 36 -8.29 4.00 4.77
CA HIS A 36 -8.29 5.03 3.75
C HIS A 36 -7.00 5.84 3.81
N VAL A 37 -6.40 6.11 2.65
CA VAL A 37 -5.19 6.94 2.52
C VAL A 37 -5.43 8.01 1.48
N ASP A 38 -5.59 9.25 1.94
CA ASP A 38 -5.67 10.39 1.05
C ASP A 38 -4.32 10.66 0.38
N PHE A 39 -4.33 10.72 -0.94
CA PHE A 39 -3.15 11.07 -1.72
C PHE A 39 -3.48 11.91 -2.94
N SER A 40 -2.46 12.61 -3.41
CA SER A 40 -2.45 13.34 -4.67
C SER A 40 -1.07 13.16 -5.28
N LEU A 41 -0.99 12.55 -6.45
CA LEU A 41 0.24 12.27 -7.18
C LEU A 41 0.18 12.90 -8.57
N ARG A 42 1.24 13.58 -8.98
CA ARG A 42 1.40 14.09 -10.34
C ARG A 42 1.96 12.97 -11.23
N SER A 43 1.45 12.85 -12.44
CA SER A 43 2.06 11.99 -13.47
C SER A 43 3.22 12.70 -14.17
N VAL A 44 4.07 11.90 -14.82
CA VAL A 44 5.14 12.43 -15.70
C VAL A 44 4.61 13.26 -16.87
N ASP A 45 3.32 13.11 -17.22
CA ASP A 45 2.64 13.86 -18.28
C ASP A 45 1.88 15.09 -17.76
N GLY A 46 2.06 15.41 -16.48
CA GLY A 46 1.49 16.60 -15.83
C GLY A 46 0.06 16.46 -15.31
N GLN A 47 -0.58 15.31 -15.47
CA GLN A 47 -1.89 15.05 -14.89
C GLN A 47 -1.79 14.81 -13.38
N THR A 48 -2.82 15.14 -12.62
CA THR A 48 -2.91 14.84 -11.20
C THR A 48 -3.92 13.71 -10.98
N VAL A 49 -3.50 12.69 -10.24
CA VAL A 49 -4.34 11.57 -9.80
C VAL A 49 -4.50 11.68 -8.29
N THR A 50 -5.74 11.73 -7.83
CA THR A 50 -6.09 11.81 -6.41
C THR A 50 -6.83 10.55 -5.96
N SER A 51 -6.77 10.22 -4.67
CA SER A 51 -7.57 9.14 -4.09
C SER A 51 -9.05 9.25 -4.48
N ASP A 52 -9.62 10.48 -4.41
CA ASP A 52 -11.04 10.71 -4.74
C ASP A 52 -11.37 10.43 -6.20
N SER A 53 -10.44 10.69 -7.13
CA SER A 53 -10.65 10.45 -8.56
C SER A 53 -10.71 8.96 -8.93
N LEU A 54 -10.37 8.07 -7.99
CA LEU A 54 -10.27 6.62 -8.20
C LEU A 54 -11.41 5.84 -7.53
N HIS A 55 -12.37 6.52 -6.93
CA HIS A 55 -13.54 5.86 -6.35
C HIS A 55 -14.32 5.06 -7.40
N GLY A 56 -14.68 3.83 -7.05
CA GLY A 56 -15.38 2.87 -7.93
C GLY A 56 -14.44 1.92 -8.67
N GLU A 57 -13.14 2.17 -8.67
CA GLU A 57 -12.13 1.34 -9.32
C GLU A 57 -11.33 0.53 -8.29
N VAL A 58 -10.93 -0.67 -8.66
CA VAL A 58 -9.86 -1.39 -7.94
C VAL A 58 -8.53 -0.86 -8.46
N VAL A 59 -7.65 -0.40 -7.56
CA VAL A 59 -6.42 0.27 -7.97
C VAL A 59 -5.20 -0.51 -7.52
N VAL A 60 -4.25 -0.67 -8.42
CA VAL A 60 -2.92 -1.24 -8.11
C VAL A 60 -1.87 -0.15 -8.27
N LEU A 61 -1.20 0.18 -7.15
CA LEU A 61 -0.05 1.09 -7.12
C LEU A 61 1.23 0.26 -7.03
N ALA A 62 2.03 0.26 -8.09
CA ALA A 62 3.31 -0.44 -8.13
C ALA A 62 4.45 0.56 -7.89
N PHE A 63 5.04 0.55 -6.70
CA PHE A 63 6.13 1.43 -6.31
C PHE A 63 7.48 0.88 -6.77
N GLY A 64 8.32 1.75 -7.34
CA GLY A 64 9.62 1.36 -7.85
C GLY A 64 10.55 2.55 -8.13
N ALA A 65 11.75 2.24 -8.60
CA ALA A 65 12.73 3.22 -9.06
C ALA A 65 13.42 2.71 -10.35
N SER A 66 13.65 3.59 -11.31
CA SER A 66 14.15 3.21 -12.64
C SER A 66 15.58 2.64 -12.63
N TRP A 67 16.38 3.04 -11.63
CA TRP A 67 17.75 2.55 -11.45
C TRP A 67 17.80 1.16 -10.81
N LEU A 68 16.71 0.73 -10.12
CA LEU A 68 16.69 -0.53 -9.38
C LEU A 68 16.43 -1.72 -10.34
N PRO A 69 17.32 -2.73 -10.41
CA PRO A 69 17.14 -3.88 -11.31
C PRO A 69 15.82 -4.62 -11.12
N LEU A 70 15.38 -4.84 -9.87
CA LEU A 70 14.11 -5.51 -9.57
C LEU A 70 12.89 -4.71 -10.05
N SER A 71 12.93 -3.38 -10.01
CA SER A 71 11.85 -2.55 -10.57
C SER A 71 11.74 -2.71 -12.09
N LYS A 72 12.85 -2.89 -12.79
CA LYS A 72 12.83 -3.15 -14.24
C LYS A 72 12.12 -4.46 -14.58
N THR A 73 12.33 -5.49 -13.78
CA THR A 73 11.64 -6.77 -13.93
C THR A 73 10.17 -6.65 -13.56
N GLN A 74 9.86 -5.91 -12.49
CA GLN A 74 8.49 -5.61 -12.06
C GLN A 74 7.66 -4.97 -13.18
N LEU A 75 8.23 -4.07 -13.99
CA LEU A 75 7.49 -3.41 -15.07
C LEU A 75 6.87 -4.37 -16.07
N GLN A 76 7.52 -5.50 -16.36
CA GLN A 76 6.94 -6.52 -17.25
C GLN A 76 5.71 -7.16 -16.62
N GLY A 77 5.77 -7.43 -15.32
CA GLY A 77 4.63 -7.93 -14.56
C GLY A 77 3.49 -6.93 -14.48
N VAL A 78 3.80 -5.66 -14.22
CA VAL A 78 2.82 -4.54 -14.18
C VAL A 78 2.11 -4.37 -15.50
N ARG A 79 2.85 -4.43 -16.63
CA ARG A 79 2.27 -4.37 -17.97
C ARG A 79 1.26 -5.52 -18.20
N LYS A 80 1.69 -6.76 -17.93
CA LYS A 80 0.81 -7.93 -18.09
C LYS A 80 -0.42 -7.84 -17.20
N LEU A 81 -0.24 -7.41 -15.95
CA LEU A 81 -1.34 -7.20 -15.02
C LEU A 81 -2.35 -6.19 -15.58
N ALA A 82 -1.88 -5.06 -16.09
CA ALA A 82 -2.74 -4.05 -16.71
C ALA A 82 -3.45 -4.60 -17.94
N ASP A 83 -2.75 -5.32 -18.83
CA ASP A 83 -3.34 -5.93 -20.03
C ASP A 83 -4.45 -6.96 -19.67
N GLU A 84 -4.28 -7.75 -18.59
CA GLU A 84 -5.22 -8.78 -18.18
C GLU A 84 -6.44 -8.22 -17.40
N TYR A 85 -6.25 -7.18 -16.59
CA TYR A 85 -7.26 -6.73 -15.63
C TYR A 85 -7.94 -5.38 -15.96
N SER A 86 -7.43 -4.60 -16.93
CA SER A 86 -8.01 -3.29 -17.27
C SER A 86 -9.49 -3.41 -17.73
N SER A 87 -9.82 -4.42 -18.53
CA SER A 87 -11.21 -4.66 -18.95
C SER A 87 -12.13 -5.16 -17.83
N ARG A 88 -11.57 -5.48 -16.67
CA ARG A 88 -12.28 -5.98 -15.49
C ARG A 88 -12.46 -4.92 -14.40
N GLY A 89 -12.07 -3.66 -14.66
CA GLY A 89 -12.22 -2.55 -13.72
C GLY A 89 -11.06 -2.44 -12.73
N VAL A 90 -9.85 -2.86 -13.13
CA VAL A 90 -8.60 -2.60 -12.37
C VAL A 90 -7.80 -1.52 -13.07
N VAL A 91 -7.48 -0.45 -12.36
CA VAL A 91 -6.58 0.60 -12.80
C VAL A 91 -5.20 0.35 -12.20
N VAL A 92 -4.17 0.36 -13.04
CA VAL A 92 -2.81 0.09 -12.63
C VAL A 92 -1.94 1.32 -12.86
N TYR A 93 -1.18 1.72 -11.86
CA TYR A 93 -0.19 2.79 -11.92
C TYR A 93 1.19 2.27 -11.54
N TRP A 94 2.23 2.83 -12.16
CA TRP A 94 3.58 2.69 -11.65
C TRP A 94 4.00 4.00 -10.98
N VAL A 95 4.46 3.94 -9.73
CA VAL A 95 4.82 5.09 -8.91
C VAL A 95 6.33 5.13 -8.76
N SER A 96 6.97 6.12 -9.38
CA SER A 96 8.40 6.41 -9.20
C SER A 96 8.63 7.12 -7.87
N THR A 97 9.54 6.58 -7.07
CA THR A 97 10.00 7.19 -5.81
C THR A 97 11.29 7.99 -5.98
N GLU A 98 11.64 8.32 -7.22
CA GLU A 98 12.84 9.10 -7.54
C GLU A 98 12.57 10.59 -7.35
N SER A 99 13.57 11.28 -6.80
CA SER A 99 13.52 12.73 -6.55
C SER A 99 13.39 13.52 -7.86
N ASP A 100 12.75 14.67 -7.80
CA ASP A 100 12.72 15.70 -8.85
C ASP A 100 13.76 16.82 -8.61
N ASP A 101 14.49 16.78 -7.49
CA ASP A 101 15.65 17.65 -7.27
C ASP A 101 16.87 17.12 -8.01
N SER A 102 17.35 17.89 -9.00
CA SER A 102 18.51 17.55 -9.83
C SER A 102 19.81 17.36 -9.04
N LYS A 103 19.89 17.82 -7.80
CA LYS A 103 21.05 17.62 -6.91
C LYS A 103 20.97 16.33 -6.12
N SER A 104 19.82 15.67 -6.12
CA SER A 104 19.63 14.39 -5.43
C SER A 104 20.37 13.26 -6.16
N LYS A 105 20.99 12.37 -5.39
CA LYS A 105 21.57 11.13 -5.94
C LYS A 105 20.51 10.19 -6.53
N ASN A 106 19.26 10.34 -6.08
CA ASN A 106 18.11 9.58 -6.54
C ASN A 106 17.25 10.40 -7.50
N PHE A 107 17.87 11.25 -8.32
CA PHE A 107 17.18 12.10 -9.27
C PHE A 107 16.74 11.34 -10.51
N ALA A 108 15.51 11.59 -10.97
CA ALA A 108 15.08 11.31 -12.34
C ALA A 108 14.11 12.40 -12.83
N SER A 109 14.34 12.93 -14.01
CA SER A 109 13.40 13.85 -14.65
C SER A 109 12.19 13.09 -15.20
N ASP A 110 11.08 13.83 -15.45
CA ASP A 110 9.90 13.25 -16.10
C ASP A 110 10.23 12.65 -17.47
N GLU A 111 11.12 13.30 -18.23
CA GLU A 111 11.57 12.79 -19.53
C GLU A 111 12.34 11.47 -19.42
N GLN A 112 13.22 11.36 -18.43
CA GLN A 112 13.94 10.11 -18.16
C GLN A 112 12.98 8.99 -17.78
N LEU A 113 11.95 9.27 -16.97
CA LEU A 113 10.97 8.26 -16.58
C LEU A 113 10.04 7.88 -17.74
N ARG A 114 9.64 8.83 -18.60
CA ARG A 114 8.91 8.50 -19.85
C ARG A 114 9.73 7.59 -20.76
N THR A 115 10.98 7.95 -21.00
CA THR A 115 11.90 7.14 -21.80
C THR A 115 12.08 5.75 -21.21
N PHE A 116 12.22 5.66 -19.87
CA PHE A 116 12.30 4.40 -19.18
C PHE A 116 11.04 3.57 -19.35
N ALA A 117 9.85 4.14 -19.15
CA ALA A 117 8.58 3.45 -19.33
C ALA A 117 8.41 2.94 -20.77
N GLN A 118 8.70 3.76 -21.76
CA GLN A 118 8.66 3.39 -23.18
C GLN A 118 9.63 2.24 -23.52
N LYS A 119 10.86 2.31 -23.02
CA LYS A 119 11.88 1.27 -23.22
C LYS A 119 11.42 -0.12 -22.76
N TYR A 120 10.65 -0.17 -21.65
CA TYR A 120 10.12 -1.41 -21.11
C TYR A 120 8.68 -1.72 -21.54
N GLY A 121 8.14 -0.95 -22.48
CA GLY A 121 6.80 -1.14 -23.05
C GLY A 121 5.68 -0.96 -22.04
N LEU A 122 5.90 -0.13 -21.00
CA LEU A 122 4.90 0.18 -20.00
C LEU A 122 3.86 1.11 -20.59
N LYS A 123 2.58 0.70 -20.57
CA LYS A 123 1.46 1.48 -21.10
C LYS A 123 0.62 2.15 -20.00
N VAL A 124 0.93 1.86 -18.73
CA VAL A 124 0.23 2.48 -17.59
C VAL A 124 0.83 3.84 -17.28
N THR A 125 0.04 4.71 -16.66
CA THR A 125 0.49 6.03 -16.24
C THR A 125 1.58 5.93 -15.18
N VAL A 126 2.64 6.70 -15.36
CA VAL A 126 3.75 6.82 -14.39
C VAL A 126 3.45 8.01 -13.48
N LEU A 127 3.31 7.74 -12.18
CA LEU A 127 3.11 8.74 -11.14
C LEU A 127 4.43 9.05 -10.43
N ARG A 128 4.50 10.21 -9.78
CA ARG A 128 5.68 10.71 -9.08
C ARG A 128 5.41 10.83 -7.58
N ASP A 129 6.31 10.26 -6.77
CA ASP A 129 6.37 10.43 -5.31
C ASP A 129 7.81 10.86 -4.93
N PRO A 130 8.22 12.10 -5.31
CA PRO A 130 9.63 12.50 -5.31
C PRO A 130 10.23 12.67 -3.92
N ASP A 131 9.41 12.91 -2.91
CA ASP A 131 9.80 13.05 -1.50
C ASP A 131 9.49 11.79 -0.66
N GLY A 132 8.90 10.76 -1.28
CA GLY A 132 8.51 9.52 -0.62
C GLY A 132 7.36 9.67 0.38
N ALA A 133 6.63 10.80 0.34
CA ALA A 133 5.57 11.08 1.30
C ALA A 133 4.39 10.11 1.16
N ILE A 134 4.03 9.76 -0.07
CA ILE A 134 2.93 8.84 -0.34
C ILE A 134 3.35 7.39 -0.10
N SER A 135 4.55 7.01 -0.51
CA SER A 135 5.14 5.71 -0.15
C SER A 135 5.09 5.49 1.36
N LYS A 136 5.51 6.49 2.13
CA LYS A 136 5.47 6.44 3.60
C LYS A 136 4.05 6.33 4.15
N LYS A 137 3.09 7.07 3.59
CA LYS A 137 1.68 6.96 4.00
C LYS A 137 1.13 5.55 3.79
N PHE A 138 1.52 4.87 2.73
CA PHE A 138 1.13 3.48 2.46
C PHE A 138 1.96 2.45 3.25
N GLY A 139 3.02 2.86 3.94
CA GLY A 139 3.90 1.97 4.69
C GLY A 139 4.88 1.21 3.79
N VAL A 140 5.16 1.74 2.59
CA VAL A 140 6.16 1.18 1.68
C VAL A 140 7.55 1.52 2.21
N ASP A 141 8.25 0.52 2.72
CA ASP A 141 9.59 0.61 3.32
C ASP A 141 10.66 -0.07 2.46
N GLN A 142 10.27 -0.80 1.44
CA GLN A 142 11.16 -1.48 0.48
C GLN A 142 10.62 -1.39 -0.95
N LEU A 143 11.52 -1.45 -1.92
CA LEU A 143 11.21 -1.43 -3.35
C LEU A 143 11.76 -2.70 -4.04
N PRO A 144 11.03 -3.21 -5.02
CA PRO A 144 9.70 -2.82 -5.45
C PRO A 144 8.60 -3.32 -4.49
N SER A 145 7.48 -2.61 -4.44
CA SER A 145 6.30 -2.99 -3.65
C SER A 145 5.00 -2.74 -4.40
N ILE A 146 3.95 -3.45 -4.01
CA ILE A 146 2.59 -3.31 -4.55
C ILE A 146 1.63 -2.94 -3.41
N VAL A 147 0.74 -1.99 -3.67
CA VAL A 147 -0.41 -1.67 -2.82
C VAL A 147 -1.68 -1.82 -3.64
N ILE A 148 -2.71 -2.44 -3.07
CA ILE A 148 -4.01 -2.62 -3.70
C ILE A 148 -5.05 -1.83 -2.92
N LEU A 149 -5.83 -1.00 -3.64
CA LEU A 149 -6.95 -0.27 -3.08
C LEU A 149 -8.26 -0.89 -3.60
N ASP A 150 -9.24 -0.96 -2.72
CA ASP A 150 -10.61 -1.37 -3.08
C ASP A 150 -11.37 -0.23 -3.77
N LYS A 151 -12.61 -0.51 -4.22
CA LYS A 151 -13.49 0.45 -4.89
C LYS A 151 -13.87 1.65 -4.01
N GLN A 152 -13.68 1.56 -2.72
CA GLN A 152 -13.91 2.63 -1.75
C GLN A 152 -12.65 3.46 -1.47
N GLY A 153 -11.51 3.12 -2.11
CA GLY A 153 -10.22 3.78 -1.92
C GLY A 153 -9.48 3.36 -0.64
N ASN A 154 -9.93 2.30 0.02
CA ASN A 154 -9.23 1.78 1.19
C ASN A 154 -8.11 0.83 0.75
N VAL A 155 -7.04 0.78 1.55
CA VAL A 155 -5.99 -0.23 1.38
C VAL A 155 -6.59 -1.60 1.66
N SER A 156 -6.77 -2.39 0.61
CA SER A 156 -7.23 -3.78 0.72
C SER A 156 -6.07 -4.73 1.01
N ASP A 157 -4.92 -4.49 0.39
CA ASP A 157 -3.72 -5.30 0.60
C ASP A 157 -2.45 -4.48 0.35
N GLY A 158 -1.40 -4.79 1.07
CA GLY A 158 -0.08 -4.20 0.91
C GLY A 158 0.40 -3.38 2.13
N PRO A 159 1.67 -2.92 2.04
CA PRO A 159 2.60 -3.12 0.92
C PRO A 159 3.03 -4.57 0.77
N ILE A 160 2.94 -5.09 -0.45
CA ILE A 160 3.36 -6.44 -0.82
C ILE A 160 4.74 -6.34 -1.46
N GLY A 161 5.78 -6.72 -0.73
CA GLY A 161 7.13 -6.89 -1.25
C GLY A 161 7.44 -8.35 -1.54
N GLY A 162 8.64 -8.59 -2.09
CA GLY A 162 9.15 -9.95 -2.27
C GLY A 162 8.37 -10.83 -3.26
N LEU A 163 7.49 -10.24 -4.08
CA LEU A 163 6.88 -10.95 -5.20
C LEU A 163 7.97 -11.41 -6.17
N ASP A 164 7.81 -12.61 -6.72
CA ASP A 164 8.73 -13.11 -7.74
C ASP A 164 8.67 -12.19 -8.97
N PRO A 165 9.72 -11.39 -9.24
CA PRO A 165 9.68 -10.45 -10.35
C PRO A 165 9.76 -11.15 -11.70
N THR A 166 10.19 -12.41 -11.74
CA THR A 166 10.25 -13.23 -12.96
C THR A 166 8.95 -14.01 -13.19
N GLY A 167 8.13 -14.12 -12.15
CA GLY A 167 6.83 -14.77 -12.19
C GLY A 167 5.74 -13.91 -12.86
N ASN A 168 4.58 -14.52 -13.08
CA ASN A 168 3.41 -13.79 -13.54
C ASN A 168 2.78 -13.02 -12.37
N LEU A 169 2.98 -11.69 -12.34
CA LEU A 169 2.43 -10.81 -11.30
C LEU A 169 0.88 -10.88 -11.24
N ALA A 170 0.21 -11.00 -12.39
CA ALA A 170 -1.24 -11.13 -12.44
C ALA A 170 -1.70 -12.41 -11.70
N SER A 171 -1.04 -13.54 -11.95
CA SER A 171 -1.35 -14.80 -11.23
C SER A 171 -1.05 -14.70 -9.73
N GLN A 172 0.01 -14.02 -9.34
CA GLN A 172 0.36 -13.84 -7.92
C GLN A 172 -0.64 -12.96 -7.16
N LEU A 173 -1.29 -12.02 -7.85
CA LEU A 173 -2.28 -11.10 -7.29
C LEU A 173 -3.74 -11.52 -7.55
N ALA A 174 -3.97 -12.51 -8.41
CA ALA A 174 -5.30 -12.91 -8.87
C ALA A 174 -6.30 -13.11 -7.72
N SER A 175 -5.93 -13.91 -6.72
CA SER A 175 -6.83 -14.22 -5.58
C SER A 175 -7.20 -12.98 -4.75
N ARG A 176 -6.38 -11.92 -4.79
CA ARG A 176 -6.64 -10.67 -4.10
C ARG A 176 -7.54 -9.76 -4.95
N LEU A 177 -7.21 -9.62 -6.23
CA LEU A 177 -7.96 -8.75 -7.16
C LEU A 177 -9.36 -9.30 -7.43
N ASP A 178 -9.48 -10.61 -7.66
CA ASP A 178 -10.78 -11.25 -7.96
C ASP A 178 -11.81 -11.13 -6.83
N LYS A 179 -11.36 -10.93 -5.59
CA LYS A 179 -12.25 -10.69 -4.44
C LYS A 179 -12.79 -9.26 -4.38
N LEU A 180 -12.17 -8.32 -5.09
CA LEU A 180 -12.51 -6.89 -5.08
C LEU A 180 -13.36 -6.49 -6.29
N LEU A 181 -13.41 -7.32 -7.31
CA LEU A 181 -14.17 -7.11 -8.54
C LEU A 181 -15.61 -7.55 -8.41
#